data_d35fd4f23dd3071e6c4daa933db5e391
#
_entry.id   d35fd4f23dd3071e6c4daa933db5e391
#
_cell.length_a   1.000
_cell.length_b   1.000
_cell.length_c   1.000
_cell.angle_alpha   90.00
_cell.angle_beta   90.00
_cell.angle_gamma   90.00
#
_symmetry.space_group_name_H-M   'P 1'
#
loop_
_entity.id
_entity.type
_entity.pdbx_description
1 polymer ?
#
loop_
_entity_poly.entity_id
_entity_poly.type
_entity_poly.pdbx_seq_one_letter_code
_entity_poly.pdbx_strand_id
1 'polypeptide(L)'
;MAGFVRALLGRLESNPFLDDLRLQVRPVAWFGMLNSLSMALLKLTSPGVPDFYQGNEIFDLSLVDPDNRRPVDYARRQALLEELEALAAGPAATLPAGVRAFFAAPCDGRAKLWLMWRALQFRREHNDLFLKGGYHPVAVSGARSRHAVAYARRLGDSGIVVAAGRLFASMGLEPGTLPVGKPAWDDTVLGLAFLPAGTRLMNVLTGESLETDASRRLPLSRVMTHFPGVLLAYGAPAGSSRSDPTGEIDGTTSS
;
A
#
# COMPACT_ATOMS: atom_id res chain seq x y z
N MET A 1 -13.87 -18.95 35.05
CA MET A 1 -13.42 -18.00 34.01
C MET A 1 -14.30 -18.03 32.76
N ALA A 2 -14.51 -19.19 32.09
CA ALA A 2 -15.35 -19.27 30.88
C ALA A 2 -16.80 -18.79 31.07
N GLY A 3 -17.45 -19.06 32.23
CA GLY A 3 -18.79 -18.57 32.53
C GLY A 3 -18.87 -17.04 32.65
N PHE A 4 -17.86 -16.40 33.24
CA PHE A 4 -17.75 -14.93 33.32
C PHE A 4 -17.64 -14.31 31.95
N VAL A 5 -16.75 -14.83 31.08
CA VAL A 5 -16.57 -14.35 29.71
C VAL A 5 -17.85 -14.50 28.90
N ARG A 6 -18.55 -15.63 29.00
CA ARG A 6 -19.85 -15.82 28.34
C ARG A 6 -20.91 -14.86 28.83
N ALA A 7 -20.98 -14.60 30.14
CA ALA A 7 -21.92 -13.64 30.71
C ALA A 7 -21.59 -12.19 30.24
N LEU A 8 -20.32 -11.85 30.16
CA LEU A 8 -19.85 -10.54 29.72
C LEU A 8 -20.12 -10.29 28.23
N LEU A 9 -19.97 -11.30 27.38
CA LEU A 9 -20.12 -11.19 25.93
C LEU A 9 -21.49 -11.67 25.41
N GLY A 10 -22.29 -12.32 26.24
CA GLY A 10 -23.49 -13.07 25.82
C GLY A 10 -24.75 -12.24 25.55
N ARG A 11 -24.77 -10.95 25.87
CA ARG A 11 -25.91 -10.06 25.62
C ARG A 11 -25.52 -9.01 24.59
N LEU A 12 -25.81 -9.29 23.32
CA LEU A 12 -25.41 -8.41 22.20
C LEU A 12 -26.28 -7.17 22.06
N GLU A 13 -27.55 -7.20 22.55
CA GLU A 13 -28.53 -6.16 22.28
C GLU A 13 -28.59 -5.02 23.33
N SER A 14 -27.99 -5.18 24.51
CA SER A 14 -27.89 -4.14 25.53
C SER A 14 -26.75 -4.44 26.49
N ASN A 15 -25.53 -4.31 26.05
CA ASN A 15 -24.36 -4.61 26.86
C ASN A 15 -23.45 -3.38 26.97
N PRO A 16 -23.54 -2.60 28.06
CA PRO A 16 -22.73 -1.40 28.24
C PRO A 16 -21.22 -1.64 28.13
N PHE A 17 -20.74 -2.82 28.51
CA PHE A 17 -19.33 -3.18 28.35
C PHE A 17 -18.95 -3.31 26.87
N LEU A 18 -19.78 -3.97 26.06
CA LEU A 18 -19.51 -4.11 24.64
C LEU A 18 -19.62 -2.78 23.90
N ASP A 19 -20.51 -1.90 24.34
CA ASP A 19 -20.67 -0.58 23.72
C ASP A 19 -19.46 0.30 24.05
N ASP A 20 -18.99 0.31 25.29
CA ASP A 20 -17.75 1.00 25.66
C ASP A 20 -16.54 0.41 24.95
N LEU A 21 -16.41 -0.92 24.91
CA LEU A 21 -15.33 -1.60 24.21
C LEU A 21 -15.29 -1.23 22.72
N ARG A 22 -16.45 -1.18 22.05
CA ARG A 22 -16.53 -0.77 20.63
C ARG A 22 -16.04 0.65 20.42
N LEU A 23 -16.40 1.58 21.32
CA LEU A 23 -15.91 2.95 21.27
C LEU A 23 -14.39 3.03 21.41
N GLN A 24 -13.81 2.27 22.34
CA GLN A 24 -12.35 2.24 22.56
C GLN A 24 -11.60 1.54 21.44
N VAL A 25 -12.14 0.47 20.88
CA VAL A 25 -11.48 -0.31 19.82
C VAL A 25 -11.54 0.39 18.46
N ARG A 26 -12.58 1.17 18.18
CA ARG A 26 -12.77 1.84 16.88
C ARG A 26 -11.55 2.65 16.41
N PRO A 27 -10.97 3.57 17.19
CA PRO A 27 -9.77 4.30 16.79
C PRO A 27 -8.56 3.38 16.62
N VAL A 28 -8.39 2.39 17.50
CA VAL A 28 -7.29 1.43 17.43
C VAL A 28 -7.36 0.61 16.14
N ALA A 29 -8.54 0.11 15.79
CA ALA A 29 -8.76 -0.65 14.56
C ALA A 29 -8.49 0.21 13.31
N TRP A 30 -9.00 1.44 13.28
CA TRP A 30 -8.81 2.36 12.15
C TRP A 30 -7.32 2.67 11.90
N PHE A 31 -6.62 3.14 12.93
CA PHE A 31 -5.21 3.47 12.80
C PHE A 31 -4.34 2.23 12.62
N GLY A 32 -4.76 1.09 13.17
CA GLY A 32 -4.13 -0.21 12.93
C GLY A 32 -4.17 -0.64 11.46
N MET A 33 -5.31 -0.45 10.79
CA MET A 33 -5.43 -0.70 9.34
C MET A 33 -4.50 0.21 8.52
N LEU A 34 -4.46 1.51 8.83
CA LEU A 34 -3.55 2.44 8.15
C LEU A 34 -2.08 2.06 8.36
N ASN A 35 -1.70 1.68 9.59
CA ASN A 35 -0.36 1.18 9.88
C ASN A 35 -0.06 -0.11 9.09
N SER A 36 -1.02 -1.03 8.96
CA SER A 36 -0.86 -2.25 8.19
C SER A 36 -0.58 -1.96 6.70
N LEU A 37 -1.24 -0.97 6.10
CA LEU A 37 -0.95 -0.52 4.74
C LEU A 37 0.47 0.05 4.62
N SER A 38 0.87 0.91 5.54
CA SER A 38 2.21 1.49 5.57
C SER A 38 3.28 0.42 5.74
N MET A 39 3.10 -0.53 6.65
CA MET A 39 4.02 -1.66 6.87
C MET A 39 4.13 -2.55 5.64
N ALA A 40 3.01 -2.86 4.96
CA ALA A 40 3.02 -3.65 3.73
C ALA A 40 3.78 -2.92 2.61
N LEU A 41 3.53 -1.62 2.41
CA LEU A 41 4.24 -0.81 1.42
C LEU A 41 5.75 -0.80 1.68
N LEU A 42 6.15 -0.51 2.91
CA LEU A 42 7.57 -0.48 3.30
C LEU A 42 8.23 -1.85 3.12
N LYS A 43 7.56 -2.93 3.56
CA LYS A 43 8.07 -4.30 3.44
C LYS A 43 8.28 -4.72 1.99
N LEU A 44 7.34 -4.37 1.10
CA LEU A 44 7.40 -4.71 -0.33
C LEU A 44 8.46 -3.92 -1.10
N THR A 45 8.88 -2.75 -0.60
CA THR A 45 9.74 -1.84 -1.35
C THR A 45 11.12 -1.61 -0.73
N SER A 46 11.32 -1.99 0.52
CA SER A 46 12.63 -1.99 1.18
C SER A 46 13.62 -2.99 0.56
N PRO A 47 14.94 -2.82 0.76
CA PRO A 47 15.93 -3.84 0.41
C PRO A 47 15.61 -5.20 1.05
N GLY A 48 15.88 -6.26 0.30
CA GLY A 48 15.64 -7.64 0.73
C GLY A 48 14.45 -8.29 0.03
N VAL A 49 14.14 -9.53 0.42
CA VAL A 49 13.03 -10.31 -0.11
C VAL A 49 11.87 -10.23 0.89
N PRO A 50 10.72 -9.69 0.47
CA PRO A 50 9.56 -9.61 1.35
C PRO A 50 8.96 -11.00 1.57
N ASP A 51 8.72 -11.33 2.83
CA ASP A 51 8.06 -12.56 3.25
C ASP A 51 6.68 -12.24 3.82
N PHE A 52 5.64 -12.92 3.33
CA PHE A 52 4.27 -12.78 3.81
C PHE A 52 3.70 -14.14 4.17
N TYR A 53 3.20 -14.25 5.38
CA TYR A 53 2.49 -15.46 5.80
C TYR A 53 1.11 -15.54 5.12
N GLN A 54 0.66 -16.77 4.86
CA GLN A 54 -0.65 -17.01 4.24
C GLN A 54 -1.77 -16.29 4.97
N GLY A 55 -2.70 -15.71 4.24
CA GLY A 55 -3.83 -14.98 4.81
C GLY A 55 -3.60 -13.48 4.98
N ASN A 56 -2.34 -13.03 4.95
CA ASN A 56 -1.98 -11.62 5.16
C ASN A 56 -2.19 -10.72 3.93
N GLU A 57 -2.71 -11.24 2.84
CA GLU A 57 -3.02 -10.47 1.63
C GLU A 57 -4.12 -9.43 1.88
N ILE A 58 -5.02 -9.74 2.81
CA ILE A 58 -6.02 -8.81 3.34
C ILE A 58 -5.73 -8.55 4.82
N PHE A 59 -6.59 -7.81 5.52
CA PHE A 59 -6.44 -7.63 6.97
C PHE A 59 -6.73 -8.95 7.69
N ASP A 60 -5.72 -9.46 8.36
CA ASP A 60 -5.78 -10.65 9.20
C ASP A 60 -5.68 -10.22 10.66
N LEU A 61 -6.70 -10.59 11.45
CA LEU A 61 -6.79 -10.29 12.87
C LEU A 61 -6.51 -11.54 13.73
N SER A 62 -5.93 -12.58 13.15
CA SER A 62 -5.47 -13.75 13.89
C SER A 62 -4.39 -13.35 14.89
N LEU A 63 -4.41 -14.00 16.03
CA LEU A 63 -3.33 -13.93 17.00
C LEU A 63 -2.11 -14.73 16.48
N VAL A 64 -1.05 -14.76 17.29
CA VAL A 64 0.12 -15.57 17.00
C VAL A 64 -0.22 -17.09 17.02
N ASP A 65 0.75 -17.90 16.68
CA ASP A 65 0.65 -19.35 16.65
C ASP A 65 -0.04 -19.94 17.90
N PRO A 66 -1.00 -20.85 17.77
CA PRO A 66 -1.45 -21.53 16.55
C PRO A 66 -2.63 -20.87 15.83
N ASP A 67 -3.14 -19.75 16.27
CA ASP A 67 -4.34 -19.10 15.73
C ASP A 67 -4.20 -18.72 14.25
N ASN A 68 -3.01 -18.30 13.82
CA ASN A 68 -2.66 -17.99 12.43
C ASN A 68 -2.57 -19.21 11.49
N ARG A 69 -2.71 -20.45 12.01
CA ARG A 69 -2.72 -21.69 11.21
C ARG A 69 -4.10 -22.10 10.72
N ARG A 70 -5.11 -21.29 10.94
CA ARG A 70 -6.47 -21.54 10.44
C ARG A 70 -6.49 -21.63 8.92
N PRO A 71 -7.42 -22.40 8.32
CA PRO A 71 -7.61 -22.40 6.88
C PRO A 71 -7.85 -21.00 6.34
N VAL A 72 -7.17 -20.67 5.25
CA VAL A 72 -7.32 -19.41 4.55
C VAL A 72 -8.43 -19.52 3.52
N ASP A 73 -9.36 -18.56 3.51
CA ASP A 73 -10.39 -18.45 2.48
C ASP A 73 -9.79 -17.88 1.19
N TYR A 74 -9.21 -18.77 0.39
CA TYR A 74 -8.62 -18.40 -0.91
C TYR A 74 -9.68 -18.02 -1.94
N ALA A 75 -10.89 -18.60 -1.88
CA ALA A 75 -11.97 -18.27 -2.80
C ALA A 75 -12.37 -16.80 -2.68
N ARG A 76 -12.48 -16.30 -1.45
CA ARG A 76 -12.72 -14.86 -1.20
C ARG A 76 -11.59 -13.99 -1.75
N ARG A 77 -10.33 -14.39 -1.58
CA ARG A 77 -9.19 -13.62 -2.07
C ARG A 77 -9.13 -13.57 -3.58
N GLN A 78 -9.45 -14.69 -4.22
CA GLN A 78 -9.53 -14.77 -5.68
C GLN A 78 -10.64 -13.88 -6.22
N ALA A 79 -11.84 -13.94 -5.67
CA ALA A 79 -12.95 -13.07 -6.07
C ALA A 79 -12.59 -11.57 -5.92
N LEU A 80 -11.97 -11.19 -4.79
CA LEU A 80 -11.50 -9.82 -4.60
C LEU A 80 -10.43 -9.43 -5.64
N LEU A 81 -9.50 -10.32 -5.96
CA LEU A 81 -8.45 -10.06 -6.94
C LEU A 81 -9.04 -9.85 -8.34
N GLU A 82 -10.01 -10.65 -8.74
CA GLU A 82 -10.74 -10.50 -10.02
C GLU A 82 -11.40 -9.11 -10.13
N GLU A 83 -12.04 -8.62 -9.05
CA GLU A 83 -12.57 -7.26 -8.98
C GLU A 83 -11.48 -6.19 -9.17
N LEU A 84 -10.33 -6.38 -8.54
CA LEU A 84 -9.19 -5.45 -8.62
C LEU A 84 -8.54 -5.46 -10.02
N GLU A 85 -8.44 -6.62 -10.65
CA GLU A 85 -7.95 -6.77 -12.03
C GLU A 85 -8.88 -6.09 -13.03
N ALA A 86 -10.19 -6.26 -12.86
CA ALA A 86 -11.19 -5.56 -13.67
C ALA A 86 -11.07 -4.03 -13.52
N LEU A 87 -10.86 -3.53 -12.30
CA LEU A 87 -10.62 -2.09 -12.07
C LEU A 87 -9.33 -1.62 -12.77
N ALA A 88 -8.25 -2.39 -12.69
CA ALA A 88 -6.97 -2.04 -13.29
C ALA A 88 -7.01 -2.07 -14.82
N ALA A 89 -7.83 -2.93 -15.41
CA ALA A 89 -8.05 -3.03 -16.86
C ALA A 89 -9.00 -1.95 -17.40
N GLY A 90 -9.71 -1.25 -16.51
CA GLY A 90 -10.63 -0.18 -16.86
C GLY A 90 -9.94 1.11 -17.30
N PRO A 91 -10.71 2.16 -17.62
CA PRO A 91 -10.16 3.44 -18.07
C PRO A 91 -9.23 4.05 -17.03
N ALA A 92 -8.04 4.48 -17.43
CA ALA A 92 -7.04 5.09 -16.54
C ALA A 92 -7.59 6.30 -15.74
N ALA A 93 -8.49 7.08 -16.34
CA ALA A 93 -9.10 8.24 -15.70
C ALA A 93 -9.98 7.88 -14.49
N THR A 94 -10.54 6.67 -14.43
CA THR A 94 -11.42 6.23 -13.34
C THR A 94 -10.66 5.51 -12.22
N LEU A 95 -9.42 5.07 -12.48
CA LEU A 95 -8.62 4.29 -11.55
C LEU A 95 -8.40 4.99 -10.20
N PRO A 96 -8.03 6.28 -10.12
CA PRO A 96 -7.81 6.95 -8.84
C PRO A 96 -9.07 6.96 -7.95
N ALA A 97 -10.23 7.22 -8.55
CA ALA A 97 -11.50 7.22 -7.84
C ALA A 97 -11.88 5.81 -7.37
N GLY A 98 -11.66 4.78 -8.20
CA GLY A 98 -11.87 3.38 -7.85
C GLY A 98 -11.00 2.94 -6.67
N VAL A 99 -9.72 3.30 -6.68
CA VAL A 99 -8.79 3.02 -5.56
C VAL A 99 -9.24 3.73 -4.29
N ARG A 100 -9.70 4.97 -4.39
CA ARG A 100 -10.26 5.72 -3.26
C ARG A 100 -11.49 5.04 -2.66
N ALA A 101 -12.33 4.45 -3.49
CA ALA A 101 -13.57 3.79 -3.07
C ALA A 101 -13.35 2.56 -2.16
N PHE A 102 -12.17 1.93 -2.16
CA PHE A 102 -11.85 0.83 -1.22
C PHE A 102 -11.99 1.23 0.25
N PHE A 103 -11.86 2.51 0.55
CA PHE A 103 -11.95 3.03 1.92
C PHE A 103 -13.38 3.34 2.38
N ALA A 104 -14.38 3.13 1.53
CA ALA A 104 -15.79 3.16 1.94
C ALA A 104 -16.15 1.92 2.77
N ALA A 105 -15.49 0.78 2.51
CA ALA A 105 -15.63 -0.46 3.29
C ALA A 105 -14.24 -0.98 3.70
N PRO A 106 -13.51 -0.26 4.58
CA PRO A 106 -12.08 -0.48 4.80
C PRO A 106 -11.74 -1.86 5.37
N CYS A 107 -12.71 -2.53 6.02
CA CYS A 107 -12.51 -3.85 6.60
C CYS A 107 -12.58 -5.00 5.59
N ASP A 108 -12.99 -4.77 4.33
CA ASP A 108 -13.12 -5.83 3.34
C ASP A 108 -11.76 -6.35 2.81
N GLY A 109 -10.71 -5.57 3.00
CA GLY A 109 -9.33 -5.94 2.66
C GLY A 109 -8.88 -5.52 1.26
N ARG A 110 -9.78 -4.97 0.41
CA ARG A 110 -9.45 -4.56 -0.96
C ARG A 110 -8.27 -3.58 -1.02
N ALA A 111 -8.23 -2.60 -0.13
CA ALA A 111 -7.14 -1.62 -0.10
C ALA A 111 -5.76 -2.27 0.12
N LYS A 112 -5.67 -3.27 1.00
CA LYS A 112 -4.42 -3.98 1.28
C LYS A 112 -4.05 -4.92 0.14
N LEU A 113 -5.01 -5.70 -0.35
CA LEU A 113 -4.80 -6.61 -1.48
C LEU A 113 -4.37 -5.84 -2.73
N TRP A 114 -5.00 -4.69 -3.01
CA TRP A 114 -4.59 -3.79 -4.09
C TRP A 114 -3.14 -3.36 -3.97
N LEU A 115 -2.77 -2.83 -2.81
CA LEU A 115 -1.40 -2.40 -2.54
C LEU A 115 -0.40 -3.53 -2.79
N MET A 116 -0.66 -4.71 -2.21
CA MET A 116 0.23 -5.85 -2.33
C MET A 116 0.34 -6.34 -3.78
N TRP A 117 -0.80 -6.50 -4.45
CA TRP A 117 -0.84 -6.96 -5.83
C TRP A 117 -0.10 -6.00 -6.78
N ARG A 118 -0.39 -4.69 -6.72
CA ARG A 118 0.27 -3.68 -7.56
C ARG A 118 1.78 -3.58 -7.30
N ALA A 119 2.17 -3.58 -6.03
CA ALA A 119 3.57 -3.49 -5.67
C ALA A 119 4.35 -4.77 -6.05
N LEU A 120 3.76 -5.96 -5.90
CA LEU A 120 4.40 -7.22 -6.30
C LEU A 120 4.51 -7.36 -7.82
N GLN A 121 3.48 -6.94 -8.58
CA GLN A 121 3.58 -6.91 -10.05
C GLN A 121 4.70 -5.97 -10.50
N PHE A 122 4.71 -4.74 -9.97
CA PHE A 122 5.77 -3.78 -10.28
C PHE A 122 7.15 -4.31 -9.89
N ARG A 123 7.27 -4.96 -8.73
CA ARG A 123 8.52 -5.59 -8.28
C ARG A 123 8.98 -6.69 -9.23
N ARG A 124 8.06 -7.52 -9.74
CA ARG A 124 8.37 -8.58 -10.71
C ARG A 124 8.86 -8.01 -12.04
N GLU A 125 8.22 -6.96 -12.53
CA GLU A 125 8.57 -6.29 -13.79
C GLU A 125 9.90 -5.53 -13.70
N HIS A 126 10.27 -5.06 -12.49
CA HIS A 126 11.47 -4.26 -12.23
C HIS A 126 12.42 -4.98 -11.25
N ASN A 127 12.56 -6.30 -11.37
CA ASN A 127 13.28 -7.15 -10.42
C ASN A 127 14.70 -6.64 -10.12
N ASP A 128 15.44 -6.23 -11.13
CA ASP A 128 16.81 -5.71 -10.97
C ASP A 128 16.88 -4.46 -10.08
N LEU A 129 15.90 -3.57 -10.17
CA LEU A 129 15.81 -2.40 -9.29
C LEU A 129 15.70 -2.83 -7.82
N PHE A 130 14.92 -3.85 -7.53
CA PHE A 130 14.72 -4.32 -6.15
C PHE A 130 15.89 -5.16 -5.63
N LEU A 131 16.59 -5.89 -6.50
CA LEU A 131 17.76 -6.69 -6.13
C LEU A 131 19.03 -5.86 -6.01
N LYS A 132 19.28 -4.96 -6.97
CA LYS A 132 20.56 -4.27 -7.14
C LYS A 132 20.48 -2.77 -6.82
N GLY A 133 19.28 -2.18 -6.84
CA GLY A 133 19.10 -0.75 -6.63
C GLY A 133 19.53 -0.29 -5.24
N GLY A 134 20.22 0.85 -5.18
CA GLY A 134 20.62 1.49 -3.93
C GLY A 134 19.44 2.04 -3.13
N TYR A 135 19.59 2.12 -1.80
CA TYR A 135 18.63 2.72 -0.89
C TYR A 135 19.09 4.15 -0.53
N HIS A 136 18.22 5.12 -0.71
CA HIS A 136 18.51 6.53 -0.46
C HIS A 136 17.39 7.15 0.36
N PRO A 137 17.64 7.66 1.57
CA PRO A 137 16.66 8.41 2.33
C PRO A 137 16.16 9.62 1.54
N VAL A 138 14.86 9.90 1.60
CA VAL A 138 14.24 11.09 1.02
C VAL A 138 13.82 12.01 2.16
N ALA A 139 14.28 13.26 2.11
CA ALA A 139 13.92 14.27 3.09
C ALA A 139 12.43 14.59 3.00
N VAL A 140 11.75 14.62 4.13
CA VAL A 140 10.39 15.10 4.28
C VAL A 140 10.43 16.37 5.10
N SER A 141 9.84 17.45 4.61
CA SER A 141 9.78 18.74 5.29
C SER A 141 8.36 19.29 5.31
N GLY A 142 8.08 20.27 6.19
CA GLY A 142 6.74 20.84 6.40
C GLY A 142 6.10 20.38 7.70
N ALA A 143 4.90 20.87 7.96
CA ALA A 143 4.19 20.75 9.24
C ALA A 143 3.94 19.28 9.67
N ARG A 144 3.76 18.39 8.71
CA ARG A 144 3.48 16.96 8.95
C ARG A 144 4.69 16.03 8.67
N SER A 145 5.90 16.57 8.60
CA SER A 145 7.11 15.80 8.26
C SER A 145 7.36 14.59 9.16
N ARG A 146 7.07 14.70 10.47
CA ARG A 146 7.18 13.57 11.41
C ARG A 146 6.22 12.41 11.12
N HIS A 147 5.16 12.67 10.35
CA HIS A 147 4.11 11.68 10.03
C HIS A 147 4.34 10.90 8.74
N ALA A 148 5.48 11.10 8.09
CA ALA A 148 5.86 10.32 6.92
C ALA A 148 7.27 9.74 7.06
N VAL A 149 7.46 8.58 6.42
CA VAL A 149 8.77 7.97 6.13
C VAL A 149 8.89 7.93 4.62
N ALA A 150 10.03 8.39 4.08
CA ALA A 150 10.26 8.37 2.64
C ALA A 150 11.68 7.95 2.29
N TYR A 151 11.80 7.21 1.19
CA TYR A 151 13.08 6.81 0.59
C TYR A 151 12.93 6.56 -0.91
N ALA A 152 14.05 6.47 -1.59
CA ALA A 152 14.13 6.05 -2.98
C ALA A 152 14.95 4.76 -3.11
N ARG A 153 14.58 3.91 -4.09
CA ARG A 153 15.44 2.87 -4.63
C ARG A 153 15.87 3.30 -6.02
N ARG A 154 17.16 3.18 -6.33
CA ARG A 154 17.72 3.72 -7.58
C ARG A 154 18.64 2.71 -8.24
N LEU A 155 18.51 2.58 -9.56
CA LEU A 155 19.40 1.78 -10.41
C LEU A 155 19.61 2.53 -11.73
N GLY A 156 20.79 3.10 -11.94
CA GLY A 156 21.04 4.00 -13.08
C GLY A 156 20.13 5.21 -13.05
N ASP A 157 19.47 5.48 -14.18
CA ASP A 157 18.55 6.60 -14.37
C ASP A 157 17.10 6.28 -13.97
N SER A 158 16.84 5.05 -13.55
CA SER A 158 15.50 4.61 -13.10
C SER A 158 15.41 4.39 -11.60
N GLY A 159 14.20 4.43 -11.09
CA GLY A 159 13.97 4.16 -9.68
C GLY A 159 12.55 4.33 -9.22
N ILE A 160 12.39 4.17 -7.91
CA ILE A 160 11.15 4.44 -7.21
C ILE A 160 11.38 5.43 -6.07
N VAL A 161 10.35 6.22 -5.79
CA VAL A 161 10.21 6.99 -4.55
C VAL A 161 9.02 6.41 -3.78
N VAL A 162 9.25 6.08 -2.54
CA VAL A 162 8.26 5.52 -1.61
C VAL A 162 8.02 6.52 -0.49
N ALA A 163 6.76 6.77 -0.16
CA ALA A 163 6.41 7.47 1.06
C ALA A 163 5.22 6.75 1.74
N ALA A 164 5.37 6.50 3.02
CA ALA A 164 4.37 5.86 3.87
C ALA A 164 4.04 6.75 5.07
N GLY A 165 2.76 6.86 5.39
CA GLY A 165 2.34 7.56 6.60
C GLY A 165 2.67 6.79 7.87
N ARG A 166 2.82 7.48 8.97
CA ARG A 166 3.05 6.93 10.32
C ARG A 166 2.46 7.80 11.40
N LEU A 167 2.31 7.25 12.60
CA LEU A 167 1.82 7.99 13.77
C LEU A 167 0.46 8.67 13.52
N PHE A 168 -0.43 8.01 12.79
CA PHE A 168 -1.70 8.54 12.32
C PHE A 168 -2.58 9.08 13.47
N ALA A 169 -2.60 8.40 14.62
CA ALA A 169 -3.40 8.82 15.77
C ALA A 169 -3.02 10.23 16.29
N SER A 170 -1.78 10.68 16.06
CA SER A 170 -1.31 12.00 16.47
C SER A 170 -1.38 13.06 15.36
N MET A 171 -2.00 12.75 14.21
CA MET A 171 -2.25 13.72 13.15
C MET A 171 -3.42 14.67 13.46
N GLY A 172 -4.22 14.38 14.47
CA GLY A 172 -5.43 15.14 14.78
C GLY A 172 -6.59 14.89 13.82
N LEU A 173 -6.58 13.74 13.13
CA LEU A 173 -7.68 13.30 12.28
C LEU A 173 -8.60 12.38 13.06
N GLU A 174 -9.92 12.54 12.85
CA GLU A 174 -10.90 11.65 13.45
C GLU A 174 -10.80 10.22 12.90
N PRO A 175 -11.00 9.19 13.74
CA PRO A 175 -11.10 7.81 13.28
C PRO A 175 -12.16 7.65 12.18
N GLY A 176 -11.78 7.05 11.06
CA GLY A 176 -12.61 6.97 9.85
C GLY A 176 -12.24 8.01 8.79
N THR A 177 -11.47 9.04 9.14
CA THR A 177 -10.96 10.00 8.16
C THR A 177 -9.68 9.49 7.53
N LEU A 178 -9.69 9.32 6.21
CA LEU A 178 -8.51 8.88 5.47
C LEU A 178 -7.45 9.99 5.43
N PRO A 179 -6.18 9.73 5.80
CA PRO A 179 -5.11 10.73 5.83
C PRO A 179 -4.57 11.02 4.42
N VAL A 180 -5.36 11.71 3.61
CA VAL A 180 -5.01 12.07 2.23
C VAL A 180 -5.30 13.53 1.92
N GLY A 181 -4.64 14.05 0.88
CA GLY A 181 -4.83 15.41 0.41
C GLY A 181 -4.36 16.49 1.37
N LYS A 182 -4.74 17.73 1.09
CA LYS A 182 -4.29 18.91 1.83
C LYS A 182 -4.70 18.92 3.30
N PRO A 183 -5.90 18.45 3.70
CA PRO A 183 -6.27 18.43 5.12
C PRO A 183 -5.35 17.58 6.01
N ALA A 184 -4.76 16.51 5.44
CA ALA A 184 -3.86 15.63 6.17
C ALA A 184 -2.39 16.06 6.07
N TRP A 185 -1.95 16.53 4.91
CA TRP A 185 -0.53 16.72 4.62
C TRP A 185 -0.08 18.18 4.53
N ASP A 186 -1.02 19.13 4.50
CA ASP A 186 -0.79 20.57 4.51
C ASP A 186 0.31 21.02 3.51
N ASP A 187 1.40 21.62 4.00
CA ASP A 187 2.58 22.07 3.25
C ASP A 187 3.70 21.02 3.16
N THR A 188 3.42 19.78 3.58
CA THR A 188 4.43 18.74 3.67
C THR A 188 4.87 18.25 2.30
N VAL A 189 6.19 18.23 2.06
CA VAL A 189 6.78 17.93 0.77
C VAL A 189 7.89 16.89 0.86
N LEU A 190 8.07 16.13 -0.23
CA LEU A 190 9.23 15.27 -0.48
C LEU A 190 10.31 16.09 -1.18
N GLY A 191 11.54 16.05 -0.68
CA GLY A 191 12.72 16.66 -1.31
C GLY A 191 13.39 15.66 -2.26
N LEU A 192 13.25 15.86 -3.57
CA LEU A 192 13.74 14.96 -4.61
C LEU A 192 14.95 15.59 -5.34
N ALA A 193 15.89 16.16 -4.59
CA ALA A 193 17.04 16.88 -5.12
C ALA A 193 17.93 16.04 -6.06
N PHE A 194 17.83 14.73 -6.00
CA PHE A 194 18.54 13.80 -6.88
C PHE A 194 17.88 13.62 -8.26
N LEU A 195 16.68 14.15 -8.49
CA LEU A 195 15.99 14.17 -9.78
C LEU A 195 16.08 15.56 -10.40
N PRO A 196 16.11 15.67 -11.73
CA PRO A 196 15.93 16.93 -12.42
C PRO A 196 14.57 17.58 -12.08
N ALA A 197 14.46 18.89 -12.18
CA ALA A 197 13.17 19.58 -12.16
C ALA A 197 12.32 19.14 -13.36
N GLY A 198 11.00 19.05 -13.18
CA GLY A 198 10.08 18.57 -14.21
C GLY A 198 10.16 17.05 -14.46
N THR A 199 10.87 16.28 -13.61
CA THR A 199 10.87 14.82 -13.74
C THR A 199 9.46 14.28 -13.55
N ARG A 200 9.00 13.52 -14.54
CA ARG A 200 7.72 12.81 -14.47
C ARG A 200 7.85 11.54 -13.65
N LEU A 201 6.93 11.37 -12.72
CA LEU A 201 6.79 10.18 -11.87
C LEU A 201 5.38 9.61 -12.03
N MET A 202 5.28 8.30 -12.17
CA MET A 202 4.01 7.57 -12.24
C MET A 202 3.70 6.95 -10.88
N ASN A 203 2.54 7.21 -10.35
CA ASN A 203 2.05 6.54 -9.15
C ASN A 203 1.55 5.13 -9.50
N VAL A 204 2.29 4.11 -9.10
CA VAL A 204 1.99 2.70 -9.38
C VAL A 204 0.64 2.26 -8.81
N LEU A 205 0.22 2.88 -7.70
CA LEU A 205 -1.02 2.51 -7.01
C LEU A 205 -2.27 3.15 -7.65
N THR A 206 -2.13 4.33 -8.26
CA THR A 206 -3.28 5.09 -8.77
C THR A 206 -3.21 5.38 -10.26
N GLY A 207 -2.07 5.11 -10.91
CA GLY A 207 -1.85 5.38 -12.33
C GLY A 207 -1.63 6.87 -12.67
N GLU A 208 -1.69 7.76 -11.68
CA GLU A 208 -1.53 9.19 -11.89
C GLU A 208 -0.08 9.55 -12.25
N SER A 209 0.07 10.49 -13.17
CA SER A 209 1.36 11.07 -13.53
C SER A 209 1.55 12.40 -12.83
N LEU A 210 2.69 12.58 -12.18
CA LEU A 210 3.06 13.75 -11.39
C LEU A 210 4.43 14.26 -11.85
N GLU A 211 4.69 15.54 -11.65
CA GLU A 211 5.98 16.14 -12.00
C GLU A 211 6.56 16.88 -10.81
N THR A 212 7.88 16.79 -10.64
CA THR A 212 8.61 17.60 -9.66
C THR A 212 8.54 19.09 -10.06
N ASP A 213 8.41 19.97 -9.07
CA ASP A 213 8.47 21.41 -9.28
C ASP A 213 9.89 21.90 -9.62
N ALA A 214 10.02 23.21 -9.89
CA ALA A 214 11.31 23.85 -10.16
C ALA A 214 12.32 23.70 -9.01
N SER A 215 11.85 23.52 -7.78
CA SER A 215 12.65 23.23 -6.59
C SER A 215 12.92 21.75 -6.36
N ARG A 216 12.52 20.89 -7.30
CA ARG A 216 12.64 19.43 -7.21
C ARG A 216 11.93 18.85 -5.99
N ARG A 217 10.75 19.36 -5.72
CA ARG A 217 9.88 18.95 -4.60
C ARG A 217 8.59 18.37 -5.13
N LEU A 218 7.95 17.56 -4.28
CA LEU A 218 6.65 16.97 -4.58
C LEU A 218 5.76 17.00 -3.32
N PRO A 219 4.65 17.75 -3.32
CA PRO A 219 3.76 17.85 -2.17
C PRO A 219 3.10 16.50 -1.85
N LEU A 220 3.17 16.05 -0.59
CA LEU A 220 2.47 14.85 -0.14
C LEU A 220 0.96 14.96 -0.33
N SER A 221 0.41 16.17 -0.19
CA SER A 221 -1.01 16.43 -0.45
C SER A 221 -1.45 16.13 -1.90
N ARG A 222 -0.52 16.15 -2.85
CA ARG A 222 -0.78 15.81 -4.25
C ARG A 222 -0.58 14.32 -4.55
N VAL A 223 0.45 13.70 -3.97
CA VAL A 223 0.78 12.30 -4.25
C VAL A 223 -0.06 11.31 -3.45
N MET A 224 -0.54 11.73 -2.28
CA MET A 224 -1.45 10.94 -1.43
C MET A 224 -2.87 11.52 -1.48
N THR A 225 -3.44 11.64 -2.68
CA THR A 225 -4.81 12.15 -2.87
C THR A 225 -5.84 11.03 -2.72
N HIS A 226 -5.53 9.84 -3.21
CA HIS A 226 -6.46 8.72 -3.31
C HIS A 226 -6.08 7.54 -2.42
N PHE A 227 -4.82 7.44 -2.01
CA PHE A 227 -4.30 6.34 -1.18
C PHE A 227 -3.36 6.90 -0.09
N PRO A 228 -3.35 6.35 1.15
CA PRO A 228 -2.55 6.86 2.28
C PRO A 228 -1.09 6.36 2.27
N GLY A 229 -0.52 6.20 1.11
CA GLY A 229 0.85 5.82 0.84
C GLY A 229 1.12 5.93 -0.65
N VAL A 230 2.39 5.98 -1.05
CA VAL A 230 2.74 6.20 -2.45
C VAL A 230 3.94 5.37 -2.88
N LEU A 231 3.85 4.85 -4.09
CA LEU A 231 4.91 4.18 -4.83
C LEU A 231 5.03 4.89 -6.19
N LEU A 232 6.00 5.79 -6.32
CA LEU A 232 6.23 6.54 -7.55
C LEU A 232 7.37 5.92 -8.32
N ALA A 233 7.18 5.62 -9.60
CA ALA A 233 8.21 5.15 -10.52
C ALA A 233 8.68 6.27 -11.44
N TYR A 234 9.97 6.31 -11.77
CA TYR A 234 10.56 7.24 -12.74
C TYR A 234 11.64 6.53 -13.56
N GLY A 235 11.93 7.06 -14.73
CA GLY A 235 12.99 6.52 -15.62
C GLY A 235 12.73 5.13 -16.16
N ALA A 236 11.61 4.48 -15.82
CA ALA A 236 11.24 3.20 -16.41
C ALA A 236 10.82 3.41 -17.87
N PRO A 237 11.29 2.58 -18.82
CA PRO A 237 10.82 2.66 -20.19
C PRO A 237 9.31 2.42 -20.22
N ALA A 238 8.58 3.30 -20.91
CA ALA A 238 7.20 3.05 -21.23
C ALA A 238 7.14 1.75 -22.06
N GLY A 239 6.63 0.68 -21.44
CA GLY A 239 6.29 -0.56 -22.12
C GLY A 239 7.46 -1.25 -22.83
N SER A 240 8.28 -2.03 -22.14
CA SER A 240 8.96 -3.15 -22.77
C SER A 240 7.88 -4.20 -23.06
N SER A 241 7.53 -4.34 -24.34
CA SER A 241 6.70 -5.39 -24.88
C SER A 241 7.07 -6.75 -24.26
N ARG A 242 6.06 -7.48 -23.81
CA ARG A 242 6.18 -8.88 -23.45
C ARG A 242 6.94 -9.62 -24.55
N SER A 243 8.15 -10.07 -24.28
CA SER A 243 8.72 -11.20 -24.96
C SER A 243 8.08 -12.44 -24.33
N ASP A 244 7.19 -13.08 -25.07
CA ASP A 244 6.62 -14.38 -24.75
C ASP A 244 7.77 -15.38 -24.56
N PRO A 245 7.85 -16.10 -23.44
CA PRO A 245 8.77 -17.21 -23.31
C PRO A 245 8.13 -18.50 -23.83
N THR A 246 7.69 -18.54 -25.09
CA THR A 246 7.45 -19.80 -25.78
C THR A 246 8.74 -20.20 -26.50
N GLY A 247 9.72 -20.64 -25.72
CA GLY A 247 10.82 -21.44 -26.23
C GLY A 247 10.33 -22.87 -26.42
N GLU A 248 10.11 -23.23 -27.66
CA GLU A 248 9.93 -24.62 -28.09
C GLU A 248 11.02 -25.51 -27.49
N ILE A 249 10.60 -26.50 -26.74
CA ILE A 249 11.47 -27.65 -26.42
C ILE A 249 11.43 -28.55 -27.64
N ASP A 250 12.42 -28.39 -28.48
CA ASP A 250 12.64 -29.28 -29.63
C ASP A 250 13.13 -30.63 -29.08
N GLY A 251 12.24 -31.60 -29.11
CA GLY A 251 12.51 -32.97 -28.75
C GLY A 251 13.06 -33.75 -29.93
N THR A 252 14.36 -33.82 -30.08
CA THR A 252 15.00 -34.81 -30.95
C THR A 252 15.46 -35.99 -30.14
N THR A 253 14.63 -37.03 -30.10
CA THR A 253 15.05 -38.41 -29.87
C THR A 253 15.73 -38.94 -31.11
N SER A 254 16.97 -39.37 -30.99
CA SER A 254 17.64 -40.26 -31.97
C SER A 254 18.24 -41.42 -31.26
N SER A 255 17.73 -42.60 -31.64
CA SER A 255 18.32 -43.95 -31.72
C SER A 255 19.25 -44.39 -30.61
#